data_38c3b22936c4933031b338845d168011
#
_entry.id   38c3b22936c4933031b338845d168011
#
_cell.length_a   1.000
_cell.length_b   1.000
_cell.length_c   1.000
_cell.angle_alpha   90.00
_cell.angle_beta   90.00
_cell.angle_gamma   90.00
#
_symmetry.space_group_name_H-M   'P 1'
#
loop_
_entity.id
_entity.type
_entity.pdbx_description
1 polymer ?
#
loop_
_entity_poly.entity_id
_entity_poly.type
_entity_poly.pdbx_seq_one_letter_code
_entity_poly.pdbx_strand_id
1 'polypeptide(L)'
;MSLPMNMPAAASSAALPALPAGATPGVRTGMELQERLQRIKHVALDMDGTIYSGGTLFDFTNRFLDGLRELGVGYSFLTNNSSKSVKDYLKHLQRMGVAAKPDQLFTSTHATLEFLREQMPAVRRLFVHGTVSMREELAEAGYTITHDNPGDEPEAVVLGFDTELVYARLCRAAWWVKRGKPYLASHPD
;
A
#
# COMPACT_ATOMS: atom_id res chain seq x y z
N MET A 1 -30.33 12.60 31.48
CA MET A 1 -30.75 13.00 30.11
C MET A 1 -29.76 12.40 29.16
N SER A 2 -30.09 11.20 28.62
CA SER A 2 -29.22 10.45 27.69
C SER A 2 -29.56 10.88 26.28
N LEU A 3 -28.60 11.45 25.59
CA LEU A 3 -28.71 11.74 24.16
C LEU A 3 -28.46 10.43 23.37
N PRO A 4 -29.27 10.11 22.36
CA PRO A 4 -29.01 8.96 21.51
C PRO A 4 -27.79 9.22 20.61
N MET A 5 -26.79 8.36 20.70
CA MET A 5 -25.67 8.31 19.75
C MET A 5 -26.23 7.79 18.41
N ASN A 6 -26.44 8.70 17.48
CA ASN A 6 -26.71 8.36 16.09
C ASN A 6 -25.36 8.07 15.41
N MET A 7 -24.97 6.80 15.34
CA MET A 7 -23.83 6.37 14.54
C MET A 7 -24.22 6.45 13.05
N PRO A 8 -23.46 7.14 12.20
CA PRO A 8 -23.67 7.00 10.77
C PRO A 8 -23.41 5.54 10.39
N ALA A 9 -24.33 4.98 9.61
CA ALA A 9 -24.21 3.63 9.08
C ALA A 9 -22.85 3.46 8.40
N ALA A 10 -22.15 2.39 8.80
CA ALA A 10 -20.92 1.97 8.16
C ALA A 10 -21.16 1.88 6.64
N ALA A 11 -20.33 2.58 5.88
CA ALA A 11 -20.32 2.45 4.43
C ALA A 11 -20.19 0.96 4.09
N SER A 12 -21.17 0.47 3.35
CA SER A 12 -21.24 -0.91 2.89
C SER A 12 -19.90 -1.30 2.26
N SER A 13 -19.18 -2.19 2.92
CA SER A 13 -18.09 -2.93 2.32
C SER A 13 -18.66 -3.58 1.06
N ALA A 14 -18.28 -3.09 -0.11
CA ALA A 14 -18.55 -3.78 -1.35
C ALA A 14 -17.84 -5.13 -1.25
N ALA A 15 -18.61 -6.18 -0.96
CA ALA A 15 -18.13 -7.53 -0.92
C ALA A 15 -17.52 -7.83 -2.28
N LEU A 16 -16.26 -8.23 -2.28
CA LEU A 16 -15.63 -8.86 -3.45
C LEU A 16 -16.61 -9.92 -3.97
N PRO A 17 -16.85 -10.00 -5.29
CA PRO A 17 -17.74 -10.99 -5.84
C PRO A 17 -17.29 -12.36 -5.33
N ALA A 18 -18.21 -13.07 -4.66
CA ALA A 18 -17.96 -14.42 -4.19
C ALA A 18 -17.53 -15.27 -5.38
N LEU A 19 -16.39 -15.91 -5.27
CA LEU A 19 -15.98 -16.96 -6.20
C LEU A 19 -17.13 -17.99 -6.27
N PRO A 20 -17.54 -18.43 -7.46
CA PRO A 20 -18.65 -19.37 -7.58
C PRO A 20 -18.37 -20.60 -6.71
N ALA A 21 -19.26 -20.86 -5.77
CA ALA A 21 -19.22 -22.05 -4.93
C ALA A 21 -19.39 -23.27 -5.84
N GLY A 22 -18.36 -24.13 -5.92
CA GLY A 22 -18.45 -25.40 -6.61
C GLY A 22 -17.31 -25.80 -7.52
N ALA A 23 -16.27 -24.98 -7.73
CA ALA A 23 -15.07 -25.45 -8.40
C ALA A 23 -14.12 -26.09 -7.40
N THR A 24 -14.26 -27.38 -7.12
CA THR A 24 -13.15 -28.18 -6.62
C THR A 24 -11.98 -27.93 -7.60
N PRO A 25 -10.77 -27.57 -7.14
CA PRO A 25 -9.64 -27.46 -8.05
C PRO A 25 -9.37 -28.88 -8.61
N GLY A 26 -9.95 -29.18 -9.76
CA GLY A 26 -9.61 -30.41 -10.47
C GLY A 26 -8.10 -30.42 -10.66
N VAL A 27 -7.46 -31.57 -10.49
CA VAL A 27 -6.04 -31.79 -10.80
C VAL A 27 -5.86 -31.36 -12.26
N ARG A 28 -5.35 -30.15 -12.47
CA ARG A 28 -5.10 -29.59 -13.80
C ARG A 28 -3.99 -30.41 -14.45
N THR A 29 -4.19 -30.85 -15.66
CA THR A 29 -3.12 -31.53 -16.38
C THR A 29 -1.92 -30.59 -16.55
N GLY A 30 -0.71 -31.12 -16.57
CA GLY A 30 0.50 -30.33 -16.75
C GLY A 30 0.47 -29.47 -18.02
N MET A 31 -0.19 -29.93 -19.10
CA MET A 31 -0.39 -29.16 -20.33
C MET A 31 -1.28 -27.92 -20.14
N GLU A 32 -2.38 -28.04 -19.41
CA GLU A 32 -3.28 -26.89 -19.12
C GLU A 32 -2.58 -25.82 -18.28
N LEU A 33 -1.76 -26.21 -17.33
CA LEU A 33 -0.95 -25.29 -16.54
C LEU A 33 0.09 -24.59 -17.43
N GLN A 34 0.79 -25.33 -18.28
CA GLN A 34 1.81 -24.79 -19.19
C GLN A 34 1.21 -23.76 -20.16
N GLU A 35 0.06 -24.05 -20.77
CA GLU A 35 -0.64 -23.10 -21.64
C GLU A 35 -1.02 -21.80 -20.91
N ARG A 36 -1.45 -21.90 -19.66
CA ARG A 36 -1.78 -20.73 -18.86
C ARG A 36 -0.55 -19.91 -18.52
N LEU A 37 0.55 -20.55 -18.14
CA LEU A 37 1.82 -19.87 -17.85
C LEU A 37 2.35 -19.12 -19.07
N GLN A 38 2.22 -19.68 -20.28
CA GLN A 38 2.63 -19.01 -21.53
C GLN A 38 1.81 -17.75 -21.86
N ARG A 39 0.63 -17.59 -21.28
CA ARG A 39 -0.21 -16.39 -21.45
C ARG A 39 0.14 -15.25 -20.50
N ILE A 40 0.96 -15.49 -19.49
CA ILE A 40 1.36 -14.47 -18.54
C ILE A 40 2.24 -13.44 -19.25
N LYS A 41 1.85 -12.18 -19.18
CA LYS A 41 2.60 -11.06 -19.76
C LYS A 41 3.23 -10.18 -18.70
N HIS A 42 2.76 -10.26 -17.47
CA HIS A 42 3.23 -9.46 -16.35
C HIS A 42 3.04 -10.20 -15.03
N VAL A 43 4.00 -10.05 -14.11
CA VAL A 43 3.96 -10.64 -12.77
C VAL A 43 4.04 -9.53 -11.73
N ALA A 44 3.12 -9.52 -10.78
CA ALA A 44 3.18 -8.67 -9.60
C ALA A 44 3.88 -9.45 -8.47
N LEU A 45 4.98 -8.92 -7.97
CA LEU A 45 5.85 -9.55 -6.99
C LEU A 45 5.77 -8.78 -5.68
N ASP A 46 5.35 -9.44 -4.61
CA ASP A 46 5.62 -8.93 -3.26
C ASP A 46 7.12 -8.92 -2.99
N MET A 47 7.57 -8.11 -2.06
CA MET A 47 9.01 -7.91 -1.84
C MET A 47 9.53 -8.62 -0.60
N ASP A 48 9.12 -8.18 0.59
CA ASP A 48 9.66 -8.73 1.84
C ASP A 48 9.07 -10.11 2.12
N GLY A 49 9.94 -11.11 2.28
CA GLY A 49 9.54 -12.51 2.37
C GLY A 49 9.33 -13.22 1.03
N THR A 50 9.37 -12.50 -0.11
CA THR A 50 9.16 -13.06 -1.46
C THR A 50 10.42 -13.02 -2.31
N ILE A 51 11.09 -11.87 -2.41
CA ILE A 51 12.33 -11.71 -3.19
C ILE A 51 13.55 -11.45 -2.31
N TYR A 52 13.35 -10.99 -1.09
CA TYR A 52 14.37 -10.81 -0.06
C TYR A 52 13.77 -11.00 1.34
N SER A 53 14.64 -11.12 2.34
CA SER A 53 14.27 -11.01 3.75
C SER A 53 15.19 -10.02 4.44
N GLY A 54 14.61 -8.96 5.03
CA GLY A 54 15.35 -7.86 5.64
C GLY A 54 16.23 -7.13 4.61
N GLY A 55 17.53 -7.37 4.61
CA GLY A 55 18.50 -6.75 3.67
C GLY A 55 19.19 -7.75 2.74
N THR A 56 18.71 -9.00 2.67
CA THR A 56 19.37 -10.09 1.95
C THR A 56 18.45 -10.69 0.91
N LEU A 57 18.88 -10.69 -0.36
CA LEU A 57 18.16 -11.38 -1.43
C LEU A 57 18.15 -12.90 -1.18
N PHE A 58 17.05 -13.54 -1.59
CA PHE A 58 17.06 -14.99 -1.73
C PHE A 58 17.91 -15.39 -2.94
N ASP A 59 18.58 -16.54 -2.85
CA ASP A 59 19.53 -17.03 -3.87
C ASP A 59 18.93 -17.15 -5.27
N PHE A 60 17.63 -17.39 -5.35
CA PHE A 60 16.91 -17.53 -6.61
C PHE A 60 16.48 -16.20 -7.25
N THR A 61 16.46 -15.08 -6.50
CA THR A 61 15.79 -13.84 -6.93
C THR A 61 16.36 -13.30 -8.24
N ASN A 62 17.67 -13.10 -8.36
CA ASN A 62 18.26 -12.56 -9.58
C ASN A 62 18.00 -13.49 -10.78
N ARG A 63 18.22 -14.80 -10.60
CA ARG A 63 17.96 -15.79 -11.65
C ARG A 63 16.49 -15.78 -12.10
N PHE A 64 15.56 -15.62 -11.16
CA PHE A 64 14.14 -15.54 -11.46
C PHE A 64 13.79 -14.27 -12.27
N LEU A 65 14.29 -13.11 -11.85
CA LEU A 65 14.07 -11.84 -12.55
C LEU A 65 14.70 -11.83 -13.95
N ASP A 66 15.88 -12.44 -14.12
CA ASP A 66 16.54 -12.59 -15.41
C ASP A 66 15.72 -13.51 -16.32
N GLY A 67 15.22 -14.64 -15.82
CA GLY A 67 14.33 -15.52 -16.54
C GLY A 67 13.04 -14.84 -17.03
N LEU A 68 12.43 -13.95 -16.22
CA LEU A 68 11.28 -13.16 -16.66
C LEU A 68 11.65 -12.24 -17.82
N ARG A 69 12.82 -11.58 -17.78
CA ARG A 69 13.32 -10.70 -18.84
C ARG A 69 13.57 -11.49 -20.15
N GLU A 70 14.20 -12.65 -20.05
CA GLU A 70 14.47 -13.55 -21.19
C GLU A 70 13.18 -14.02 -21.87
N LEU A 71 12.14 -14.27 -21.08
CA LEU A 71 10.81 -14.67 -21.57
C LEU A 71 9.97 -13.48 -22.06
N GLY A 72 10.46 -12.24 -21.96
CA GLY A 72 9.70 -11.04 -22.31
C GLY A 72 8.50 -10.79 -21.40
N VAL A 73 8.51 -11.32 -20.17
CA VAL A 73 7.46 -11.12 -19.18
C VAL A 73 7.83 -9.92 -18.31
N GLY A 74 6.94 -8.91 -18.29
CA GLY A 74 7.09 -7.75 -17.41
C GLY A 74 6.90 -8.12 -15.94
N TYR A 75 7.44 -7.31 -15.03
CA TYR A 75 7.14 -7.46 -13.61
C TYR A 75 7.10 -6.12 -12.89
N SER A 76 6.34 -6.07 -11.81
CA SER A 76 6.28 -4.97 -10.86
C SER A 76 6.47 -5.48 -9.44
N PHE A 77 7.07 -4.66 -8.60
CA PHE A 77 7.21 -4.91 -7.17
C PHE A 77 6.06 -4.26 -6.43
N LEU A 78 5.41 -5.01 -5.57
CA LEU A 78 4.33 -4.55 -4.70
C LEU A 78 4.78 -4.62 -3.24
N THR A 79 4.29 -3.69 -2.42
CA THR A 79 4.46 -3.77 -0.97
C THR A 79 3.30 -3.10 -0.25
N ASN A 80 2.79 -3.74 0.79
CA ASN A 80 1.84 -3.14 1.73
C ASN A 80 2.52 -2.26 2.79
N ASN A 81 3.85 -2.28 2.90
CA ASN A 81 4.59 -1.52 3.88
C ASN A 81 4.74 -0.06 3.45
N SER A 82 4.04 0.85 4.16
CA SER A 82 4.05 2.30 3.93
C SER A 82 5.18 3.04 4.65
N SER A 83 6.09 2.34 5.35
CA SER A 83 7.15 3.00 6.12
C SER A 83 8.25 3.62 5.29
N LYS A 84 8.35 3.27 4.00
CA LYS A 84 9.37 3.75 3.07
C LYS A 84 8.73 4.35 1.82
N SER A 85 9.35 5.39 1.28
CA SER A 85 8.98 5.95 -0.02
C SER A 85 9.47 5.07 -1.18
N VAL A 86 8.95 5.33 -2.39
CA VAL A 86 9.48 4.70 -3.62
C VAL A 86 10.98 4.93 -3.75
N LYS A 87 11.47 6.14 -3.47
CA LYS A 87 12.89 6.48 -3.51
C LYS A 87 13.72 5.60 -2.57
N ASP A 88 13.20 5.32 -1.37
CA ASP A 88 13.90 4.49 -0.37
C ASP A 88 13.91 3.02 -0.79
N TYR A 89 12.80 2.51 -1.33
CA TYR A 89 12.74 1.16 -1.86
C TYR A 89 13.67 0.94 -3.04
N LEU A 90 13.76 1.89 -3.98
CA LEU A 90 14.70 1.81 -5.10
C LEU A 90 16.15 1.75 -4.62
N LYS A 91 16.53 2.60 -3.64
CA LYS A 91 17.85 2.54 -3.02
C LYS A 91 18.10 1.20 -2.30
N HIS A 92 17.07 0.67 -1.64
CA HIS A 92 17.17 -0.62 -0.93
C HIS A 92 17.40 -1.77 -1.91
N LEU A 93 16.60 -1.86 -2.97
CA LEU A 93 16.75 -2.86 -4.04
C LEU A 93 18.11 -2.74 -4.73
N GLN A 94 18.55 -1.52 -5.04
CA GLN A 94 19.87 -1.26 -5.65
C GLN A 94 21.02 -1.76 -4.78
N ARG A 95 20.97 -1.55 -3.46
CA ARG A 95 22.02 -2.06 -2.52
C ARG A 95 22.10 -3.58 -2.53
N MET A 96 20.99 -4.26 -2.78
CA MET A 96 20.91 -5.71 -2.90
C MET A 96 21.24 -6.22 -4.30
N GLY A 97 21.56 -5.33 -5.28
CA GLY A 97 21.90 -5.71 -6.64
C GLY A 97 20.68 -5.89 -7.57
N VAL A 98 19.50 -5.46 -7.17
CA VAL A 98 18.30 -5.47 -8.02
C VAL A 98 18.11 -4.09 -8.64
N ALA A 99 18.18 -4.03 -9.97
CA ALA A 99 17.84 -2.83 -10.72
C ALA A 99 16.32 -2.75 -10.91
N ALA A 100 15.70 -1.70 -10.36
CA ALA A 100 14.28 -1.42 -10.50
C ALA A 100 14.07 0.04 -10.91
N LYS A 101 12.99 0.30 -11.64
CA LYS A 101 12.56 1.63 -12.03
C LYS A 101 11.39 2.10 -11.15
N PRO A 102 11.15 3.43 -11.02
CA PRO A 102 10.02 3.95 -10.24
C PRO A 102 8.67 3.40 -10.69
N ASP A 103 8.46 3.25 -12.00
CA ASP A 103 7.23 2.72 -12.61
C ASP A 103 7.01 1.21 -12.41
N GLN A 104 8.02 0.50 -11.91
CA GLN A 104 7.94 -0.90 -11.53
C GLN A 104 7.60 -1.12 -10.06
N LEU A 105 7.47 -0.06 -9.26
CA LEU A 105 7.31 -0.16 -7.82
C LEU A 105 5.99 0.48 -7.38
N PHE A 106 5.13 -0.32 -6.76
CA PHE A 106 3.83 0.11 -6.26
C PHE A 106 3.73 -0.15 -4.76
N THR A 107 3.57 0.92 -3.99
CA THR A 107 3.49 0.88 -2.52
C THR A 107 2.06 1.09 -2.04
N SER A 108 1.78 0.77 -0.78
CA SER A 108 0.50 1.12 -0.16
C SER A 108 0.27 2.64 -0.11
N THR A 109 1.34 3.46 -0.09
CA THR A 109 1.22 4.92 -0.22
C THR A 109 0.69 5.32 -1.60
N HIS A 110 1.10 4.64 -2.68
CA HIS A 110 0.52 4.84 -4.02
C HIS A 110 -0.97 4.51 -4.03
N ALA A 111 -1.37 3.35 -3.49
CA ALA A 111 -2.78 2.98 -3.38
C ALA A 111 -3.58 4.02 -2.57
N THR A 112 -2.98 4.54 -1.49
CA THR A 112 -3.57 5.62 -0.69
C THR A 112 -3.78 6.90 -1.52
N LEU A 113 -2.79 7.28 -2.34
CA LEU A 113 -2.86 8.44 -3.23
C LEU A 113 -3.94 8.28 -4.31
N GLU A 114 -4.04 7.11 -4.93
CA GLU A 114 -5.10 6.81 -5.91
C GLU A 114 -6.47 6.89 -5.26
N PHE A 115 -6.65 6.25 -4.10
CA PHE A 115 -7.91 6.33 -3.36
C PHE A 115 -8.30 7.76 -3.00
N LEU A 116 -7.36 8.58 -2.50
CA LEU A 116 -7.63 9.98 -2.17
C LEU A 116 -8.05 10.77 -3.41
N ARG A 117 -7.42 10.56 -4.56
CA ARG A 117 -7.75 11.25 -5.81
C ARG A 117 -9.13 10.88 -6.34
N GLU A 118 -9.48 9.60 -6.27
CA GLU A 118 -10.71 9.06 -6.85
C GLU A 118 -11.90 9.19 -5.92
N GLN A 119 -11.74 8.84 -4.65
CA GLN A 119 -12.83 8.73 -3.69
C GLN A 119 -12.98 9.96 -2.79
N MET A 120 -11.92 10.76 -2.67
CA MET A 120 -11.91 11.96 -1.82
C MET A 120 -11.32 13.17 -2.56
N PRO A 121 -11.79 13.49 -3.78
CA PRO A 121 -11.16 14.48 -4.65
C PRO A 121 -11.18 15.92 -4.12
N ALA A 122 -12.02 16.22 -3.11
CA ALA A 122 -12.05 17.54 -2.47
C ALA A 122 -10.99 17.71 -1.36
N VAL A 123 -10.43 16.62 -0.85
CA VAL A 123 -9.44 16.64 0.24
C VAL A 123 -8.11 17.19 -0.26
N ARG A 124 -7.54 18.14 0.49
CA ARG A 124 -6.20 18.72 0.23
C ARG A 124 -5.31 18.72 1.46
N ARG A 125 -5.89 18.70 2.65
CA ARG A 125 -5.18 18.81 3.93
C ARG A 125 -5.27 17.49 4.70
N LEU A 126 -4.12 16.89 4.99
CA LEU A 126 -4.03 15.58 5.63
C LEU A 126 -3.29 15.68 6.96
N PHE A 127 -3.86 15.07 8.00
CA PHE A 127 -3.07 14.66 9.15
C PHE A 127 -2.55 13.25 8.90
N VAL A 128 -1.22 13.07 8.90
CA VAL A 128 -0.60 11.80 8.57
C VAL A 128 0.08 11.22 9.81
N HIS A 129 -0.43 10.09 10.28
CA HIS A 129 0.23 9.22 11.23
C HIS A 129 1.02 8.17 10.45
N GLY A 130 2.31 8.36 10.31
CA GLY A 130 3.21 7.55 9.50
C GLY A 130 4.61 8.15 9.50
N THR A 131 5.54 7.49 8.82
CA THR A 131 6.94 7.91 8.73
C THR A 131 7.13 9.26 8.04
N VAL A 132 8.32 9.83 8.18
CA VAL A 132 8.73 11.04 7.42
C VAL A 132 8.61 10.79 5.93
N SER A 133 9.12 9.65 5.44
CA SER A 133 9.08 9.27 4.02
C SER A 133 7.65 9.25 3.44
N MET A 134 6.69 8.71 4.19
CA MET A 134 5.28 8.71 3.76
C MET A 134 4.71 10.13 3.70
N ARG A 135 5.01 10.98 4.70
CA ARG A 135 4.54 12.37 4.71
C ARG A 135 5.11 13.17 3.55
N GLU A 136 6.40 13.01 3.26
CA GLU A 136 7.06 13.66 2.13
C GLU A 136 6.46 13.22 0.79
N GLU A 137 6.20 11.92 0.60
CA GLU A 137 5.60 11.39 -0.63
C GLU A 137 4.18 11.93 -0.86
N LEU A 138 3.36 12.03 0.20
CA LEU A 138 2.04 12.65 0.13
C LEU A 138 2.12 14.16 -0.14
N ALA A 139 3.09 14.85 0.45
CA ALA A 139 3.32 16.27 0.19
C ALA A 139 3.80 16.53 -1.26
N GLU A 140 4.72 15.72 -1.77
CA GLU A 140 5.18 15.76 -3.17
C GLU A 140 4.02 15.52 -4.16
N ALA A 141 3.02 14.73 -3.76
CA ALA A 141 1.80 14.50 -4.54
C ALA A 141 0.79 15.66 -4.48
N GLY A 142 1.10 16.75 -3.76
CA GLY A 142 0.32 17.98 -3.72
C GLY A 142 -0.62 18.12 -2.52
N TYR A 143 -0.53 17.24 -1.51
CA TYR A 143 -1.29 17.39 -0.28
C TYR A 143 -0.57 18.27 0.74
N THR A 144 -1.33 19.10 1.47
CA THR A 144 -0.80 19.84 2.63
C THR A 144 -0.81 18.94 3.85
N ILE A 145 0.35 18.64 4.41
CA ILE A 145 0.47 17.83 5.64
C ILE A 145 0.34 18.77 6.84
N THR A 146 -0.68 18.55 7.67
CA THR A 146 -0.94 19.38 8.85
C THR A 146 0.05 19.08 9.99
N HIS A 147 0.28 20.07 10.84
CA HIS A 147 1.12 19.94 12.02
C HIS A 147 0.38 19.21 13.15
N ASP A 148 1.13 18.71 14.11
CA ASP A 148 0.56 18.08 15.31
C ASP A 148 0.12 19.14 16.33
N ASN A 149 -0.90 19.92 15.95
CA ASN A 149 -1.53 20.86 16.86
C ASN A 149 -3.06 20.95 16.61
N PRO A 150 -3.87 21.27 17.64
CA PRO A 150 -5.32 21.33 17.53
C PRO A 150 -5.85 22.43 16.60
N GLY A 151 -5.05 23.47 16.35
CA GLY A 151 -5.43 24.60 15.51
C GLY A 151 -5.19 24.38 14.02
N ASP A 152 -4.44 23.33 13.66
CA ASP A 152 -4.13 23.01 12.26
C ASP A 152 -5.01 21.84 11.78
N GLU A 153 -6.28 22.17 11.52
CA GLU A 153 -7.32 21.19 11.24
C GLU A 153 -7.14 20.51 9.86
N PRO A 154 -7.08 19.16 9.81
CA PRO A 154 -7.06 18.41 8.56
C PRO A 154 -8.47 18.21 8.01
N GLU A 155 -8.54 17.86 6.73
CA GLU A 155 -9.78 17.40 6.09
C GLU A 155 -9.94 15.87 6.18
N ALA A 156 -8.82 15.14 6.25
CA ALA A 156 -8.80 13.70 6.47
C ALA A 156 -7.56 13.26 7.28
N VAL A 157 -7.62 12.08 7.86
CA VAL A 157 -6.53 11.42 8.58
C VAL A 157 -6.02 10.25 7.76
N VAL A 158 -4.72 10.16 7.54
CA VAL A 158 -4.07 9.01 6.90
C VAL A 158 -3.25 8.26 7.95
N LEU A 159 -3.46 6.96 8.04
CA LEU A 159 -2.75 6.05 8.94
C LEU A 159 -1.85 5.12 8.14
N GLY A 160 -0.56 5.17 8.40
CA GLY A 160 0.44 4.29 7.82
C GLY A 160 1.21 3.55 8.89
N PHE A 161 2.06 2.61 8.47
CA PHE A 161 3.00 1.93 9.36
C PHE A 161 4.08 2.93 9.80
N ASP A 162 4.06 3.34 11.07
CA ASP A 162 5.00 4.30 11.64
C ASP A 162 6.06 3.57 12.48
N THR A 163 7.27 3.45 11.94
CA THR A 163 8.41 2.83 12.62
C THR A 163 8.99 3.69 13.74
N GLU A 164 8.58 4.96 13.82
CA GLU A 164 9.00 5.93 14.84
C GLU A 164 7.83 6.35 15.72
N LEU A 165 6.93 5.43 16.05
CA LEU A 165 5.68 5.70 16.74
C LEU A 165 5.80 6.75 17.86
N VAL A 166 5.24 7.93 17.61
CA VAL A 166 5.13 8.99 18.61
C VAL A 166 3.72 8.95 19.20
N TYR A 167 3.62 8.62 20.48
CA TYR A 167 2.34 8.49 21.18
C TYR A 167 1.43 9.73 21.04
N ALA A 168 2.01 10.94 21.14
CA ALA A 168 1.25 12.18 20.97
C ALA A 168 0.60 12.28 19.58
N ARG A 169 1.31 11.86 18.52
CA ARG A 169 0.78 11.85 17.15
C ARG A 169 -0.35 10.83 16.99
N LEU A 170 -0.22 9.66 17.60
CA LEU A 170 -1.29 8.66 17.63
C LEU A 170 -2.55 9.20 18.33
N CYS A 171 -2.38 9.83 19.50
CA CYS A 171 -3.47 10.48 20.21
C CYS A 171 -4.12 11.58 19.37
N ARG A 172 -3.35 12.36 18.63
CA ARG A 172 -3.87 13.40 17.74
C ARG A 172 -4.66 12.81 16.59
N ALA A 173 -4.18 11.74 15.95
CA ALA A 173 -4.92 11.03 14.92
C ALA A 173 -6.28 10.56 15.45
N ALA A 174 -6.28 9.87 16.60
CA ALA A 174 -7.50 9.39 17.24
C ALA A 174 -8.45 10.54 17.61
N TRP A 175 -7.91 11.66 18.07
CA TRP A 175 -8.70 12.85 18.40
C TRP A 175 -9.40 13.45 17.17
N TRP A 176 -8.72 13.55 16.02
CA TRP A 176 -9.32 14.02 14.77
C TRP A 176 -10.41 13.08 14.27
N VAL A 177 -10.17 11.76 14.29
CA VAL A 177 -11.17 10.75 13.92
C VAL A 177 -12.40 10.85 14.83
N LYS A 178 -12.20 10.99 16.15
CA LYS A 178 -13.31 11.19 17.11
C LYS A 178 -14.09 12.48 16.83
N ARG A 179 -13.50 13.50 16.26
CA ARG A 179 -14.17 14.75 15.83
C ARG A 179 -14.87 14.63 14.48
N GLY A 180 -14.95 13.44 13.92
CA GLY A 180 -15.68 13.16 12.68
C GLY A 180 -14.86 13.33 11.40
N LYS A 181 -13.54 13.47 11.50
CA LYS A 181 -12.71 13.47 10.29
C LYS A 181 -12.67 12.08 9.69
N PRO A 182 -12.88 11.93 8.37
CA PRO A 182 -12.69 10.67 7.71
C PRO A 182 -11.24 10.20 7.86
N TYR A 183 -11.05 8.88 7.95
CA TYR A 183 -9.71 8.33 8.02
C TYR A 183 -9.52 7.21 7.00
N LEU A 184 -8.30 7.06 6.55
CA LEU A 184 -7.84 6.06 5.61
C LEU A 184 -6.61 5.36 6.17
N ALA A 185 -6.66 4.04 6.31
CA ALA A 185 -5.50 3.22 6.63
C ALA A 185 -4.85 2.72 5.34
N SER A 186 -3.52 2.80 5.26
CA SER A 186 -2.76 2.36 4.08
C SER A 186 -2.70 0.84 3.93
N HIS A 187 -2.99 0.09 4.99
CA HIS A 187 -3.10 -1.37 5.03
C HIS A 187 -3.97 -1.80 6.21
N PRO A 188 -4.53 -3.03 6.22
CA PRO A 188 -5.49 -3.48 7.24
C PRO A 188 -4.85 -3.91 8.56
N ASP A 189 -3.56 -4.22 8.62
CA ASP A 189 -2.79 -4.80 9.74
C ASP A 189 -1.75 -3.84 10.31
#